data_6fef54bf367b5b6caa6f2a88a2935cae
#
_entry.id   6fef54bf367b5b6caa6f2a88a2935cae
#
_cell.length_a   1.000
_cell.length_b   1.000
_cell.length_c   1.000
_cell.angle_alpha   90.00
_cell.angle_beta   90.00
_cell.angle_gamma   90.00
#
_symmetry.space_group_name_H-M   'P 1'
#
loop_
_entity.id
_entity.type
_entity.pdbx_description
1 polymer ?
#
loop_
_entity_poly.entity_id
_entity_poly.type
_entity_poly.pdbx_seq_one_letter_code
_entity_poly.pdbx_strand_id
1 'polypeptide(L)'
;MTYDTLTGRTAVITGAASGMGAATARSLAAHGVRVALLARRAERLTELATTIEAAGGQALAVATDVTDAASVTAAVEQVHAAYGEVDLVVNAAGVMLPNPVTEGRADEWQRMLDTNVTGALHVIRAFTPDLIAAAAAGRTADLVNISSIGAHIAFPHYAVYGATKAALTYLSQSLRTELGPRDVRVTNIEPGLTDTELGGHIDNPELSGQLDGMFDALIGLSADDIADLIAYTTSRARHVNLRQAIVLPTRQA
;
A
#
# COMPACT_ATOMS: atom_id res chain seq x y z
N MET A 1 9.88 -15.53 14.77
CA MET A 1 9.79 -14.22 15.46
C MET A 1 8.33 -13.99 15.77
N THR A 2 7.99 -13.60 16.98
CA THR A 2 6.62 -13.25 17.32
C THR A 2 6.37 -11.78 16.95
N TYR A 3 5.22 -11.50 16.36
CA TYR A 3 4.78 -10.15 16.03
C TYR A 3 3.79 -9.61 17.10
N ASP A 4 4.03 -9.96 18.37
CA ASP A 4 3.13 -9.66 19.48
C ASP A 4 2.79 -8.17 19.64
N THR A 5 3.70 -7.29 19.17
CA THR A 5 3.49 -5.84 19.16
C THR A 5 2.43 -5.36 18.16
N LEU A 6 1.93 -6.24 17.28
CA LEU A 6 0.85 -5.93 16.34
C LEU A 6 -0.53 -6.12 16.97
N THR A 7 -0.66 -6.99 17.98
CA THR A 7 -1.95 -7.31 18.59
C THR A 7 -2.64 -6.07 19.14
N GLY A 8 -3.91 -5.91 18.81
CA GLY A 8 -4.76 -4.80 19.25
C GLY A 8 -4.60 -3.48 18.49
N ARG A 9 -3.68 -3.41 17.53
CA ARG A 9 -3.54 -2.25 16.64
C ARG A 9 -4.74 -2.10 15.69
N THR A 10 -4.91 -0.91 15.14
CA THR A 10 -5.92 -0.62 14.12
C THR A 10 -5.25 -0.14 12.84
N ALA A 11 -5.44 -0.88 11.76
CA ALA A 11 -4.84 -0.58 10.46
C ALA A 11 -5.88 -0.17 9.42
N VAL A 12 -5.55 0.83 8.61
CA VAL A 12 -6.22 1.15 7.35
C VAL A 12 -5.33 0.70 6.20
N ILE A 13 -5.90 -0.06 5.25
CA ILE A 13 -5.17 -0.59 4.11
C ILE A 13 -5.92 -0.23 2.84
N THR A 14 -5.31 0.62 2.00
CA THR A 14 -5.87 0.96 0.68
C THR A 14 -5.47 -0.09 -0.36
N GLY A 15 -6.24 -0.20 -1.45
CA GLY A 15 -6.00 -1.23 -2.46
C GLY A 15 -6.25 -2.66 -1.93
N ALA A 16 -7.02 -2.81 -0.85
CA ALA A 16 -7.22 -4.08 -0.15
C ALA A 16 -8.04 -5.11 -0.93
N ALA A 17 -8.60 -4.76 -2.09
CA ALA A 17 -9.41 -5.70 -2.89
C ALA A 17 -8.58 -6.75 -3.66
N SER A 18 -7.25 -6.64 -3.70
CA SER A 18 -6.37 -7.58 -4.41
C SER A 18 -4.89 -7.43 -4.02
N GLY A 19 -4.05 -8.31 -4.56
CA GLY A 19 -2.59 -8.21 -4.54
C GLY A 19 -2.00 -7.96 -3.15
N MET A 20 -1.01 -7.07 -3.08
CA MET A 20 -0.28 -6.75 -1.85
C MET A 20 -1.17 -6.18 -0.74
N GLY A 21 -2.19 -5.37 -1.08
CA GLY A 21 -3.13 -4.84 -0.08
C GLY A 21 -3.95 -5.92 0.60
N ALA A 22 -4.50 -6.87 -0.17
CA ALA A 22 -5.26 -8.00 0.36
C ALA A 22 -4.38 -8.96 1.18
N ALA A 23 -3.17 -9.26 0.71
CA ALA A 23 -2.21 -10.09 1.43
C ALA A 23 -1.80 -9.43 2.76
N THR A 24 -1.51 -8.13 2.75
CA THR A 24 -1.19 -7.34 3.95
C THR A 24 -2.34 -7.39 4.96
N ALA A 25 -3.58 -7.25 4.50
CA ALA A 25 -4.76 -7.31 5.37
C ALA A 25 -4.88 -8.68 6.06
N ARG A 26 -4.74 -9.77 5.32
CA ARG A 26 -4.74 -11.13 5.90
C ARG A 26 -3.61 -11.31 6.91
N SER A 27 -2.39 -10.94 6.53
CA SER A 27 -1.21 -11.08 7.39
C SER A 27 -1.36 -10.31 8.70
N LEU A 28 -1.73 -9.03 8.63
CA LEU A 28 -1.90 -8.20 9.83
C LEU A 28 -3.05 -8.69 10.71
N ALA A 29 -4.19 -9.09 10.12
CA ALA A 29 -5.32 -9.63 10.87
C ALA A 29 -4.96 -10.94 11.60
N ALA A 30 -4.17 -11.82 10.98
CA ALA A 30 -3.67 -13.05 11.60
C ALA A 30 -2.77 -12.78 12.82
N HIS A 31 -2.21 -11.57 12.93
CA HIS A 31 -1.42 -11.10 14.08
C HIS A 31 -2.22 -10.23 15.05
N GLY A 32 -3.57 -10.28 14.97
CA GLY A 32 -4.46 -9.61 15.92
C GLY A 32 -4.65 -8.10 15.67
N VAL A 33 -4.33 -7.61 14.46
CA VAL A 33 -4.64 -6.24 14.03
C VAL A 33 -6.10 -6.16 13.56
N ARG A 34 -6.84 -5.13 13.97
CA ARG A 34 -8.14 -4.78 13.38
C ARG A 34 -7.89 -4.07 12.04
N VAL A 35 -8.37 -4.61 10.94
CA VAL A 35 -8.05 -4.09 9.61
C VAL A 35 -9.27 -3.45 8.94
N ALA A 36 -9.17 -2.19 8.55
CA ALA A 36 -10.13 -1.53 7.67
C ALA A 36 -9.63 -1.65 6.22
N LEU A 37 -10.45 -2.28 5.39
CA LEU A 37 -10.15 -2.65 4.01
C LEU A 37 -10.75 -1.60 3.08
N LEU A 38 -9.92 -0.77 2.44
CA LEU A 38 -10.34 0.32 1.58
C LEU A 38 -10.04 0.02 0.11
N ALA A 39 -11.07 -0.03 -0.72
CA ALA A 39 -10.97 -0.09 -2.18
C ALA A 39 -12.33 0.19 -2.84
N ARG A 40 -12.36 0.35 -4.16
CA ARG A 40 -13.59 0.61 -4.92
C ARG A 40 -14.50 -0.63 -5.07
N ARG A 41 -13.92 -1.84 -5.12
CA ARG A 41 -14.63 -3.10 -5.36
C ARG A 41 -15.22 -3.63 -4.03
N ALA A 42 -16.41 -3.15 -3.66
CA ALA A 42 -17.08 -3.47 -2.39
C ALA A 42 -17.26 -4.98 -2.18
N GLU A 43 -17.66 -5.72 -3.21
CA GLU A 43 -17.86 -7.17 -3.15
C GLU A 43 -16.57 -7.91 -2.77
N ARG A 44 -15.43 -7.55 -3.38
CA ARG A 44 -14.12 -8.13 -3.05
C ARG A 44 -13.68 -7.83 -1.62
N LEU A 45 -14.00 -6.63 -1.12
CA LEU A 45 -13.71 -6.27 0.27
C LEU A 45 -14.56 -7.12 1.25
N THR A 46 -15.82 -7.33 0.93
CA THR A 46 -16.73 -8.16 1.75
C THR A 46 -16.27 -9.61 1.78
N GLU A 47 -15.88 -10.19 0.64
CA GLU A 47 -15.30 -11.53 0.54
C GLU A 47 -14.04 -11.66 1.40
N LEU A 48 -13.13 -10.67 1.31
CA LEU A 48 -11.90 -10.66 2.10
C LEU A 48 -12.20 -10.52 3.60
N ALA A 49 -13.11 -9.63 3.99
CA ALA A 49 -13.51 -9.45 5.38
C ALA A 49 -14.08 -10.76 5.95
N THR A 50 -15.00 -11.41 5.23
CA THR A 50 -15.55 -12.72 5.62
C THR A 50 -14.45 -13.77 5.79
N THR A 51 -13.48 -13.81 4.89
CA THR A 51 -12.34 -14.74 4.99
C THR A 51 -11.49 -14.48 6.23
N ILE A 52 -11.20 -13.22 6.53
CA ILE A 52 -10.43 -12.81 7.71
C ILE A 52 -11.19 -13.15 9.00
N GLU A 53 -12.50 -12.88 9.05
CA GLU A 53 -13.35 -13.16 10.20
C GLU A 53 -13.50 -14.67 10.45
N ALA A 54 -13.64 -15.45 9.40
CA ALA A 54 -13.68 -16.93 9.48
C ALA A 54 -12.37 -17.50 10.04
N ALA A 55 -11.23 -16.81 9.84
CA ALA A 55 -9.94 -17.15 10.42
C ALA A 55 -9.73 -16.59 11.86
N GLY A 56 -10.75 -15.94 12.44
CA GLY A 56 -10.70 -15.37 13.78
C GLY A 56 -10.14 -13.95 13.87
N GLY A 57 -9.88 -13.29 12.74
CA GLY A 57 -9.46 -11.90 12.67
C GLY A 57 -10.63 -10.91 12.74
N GLN A 58 -10.33 -9.61 12.68
CA GLN A 58 -11.32 -8.54 12.63
C GLN A 58 -11.08 -7.68 11.38
N ALA A 59 -12.10 -7.54 10.54
CA ALA A 59 -12.03 -6.78 9.30
C ALA A 59 -13.28 -5.92 9.09
N LEU A 60 -13.08 -4.73 8.55
CA LEU A 60 -14.15 -3.81 8.14
C LEU A 60 -14.00 -3.49 6.65
N ALA A 61 -14.97 -3.82 5.84
CA ALA A 61 -15.01 -3.47 4.42
C ALA A 61 -15.57 -2.05 4.24
N VAL A 62 -14.80 -1.16 3.62
CA VAL A 62 -15.19 0.23 3.37
C VAL A 62 -14.96 0.56 1.90
N ALA A 63 -16.04 0.64 1.12
CA ALA A 63 -15.94 1.02 -0.29
C ALA A 63 -15.42 2.47 -0.42
N THR A 64 -14.25 2.63 -1.01
CA THR A 64 -13.54 3.93 -1.03
C THR A 64 -12.82 4.12 -2.37
N ASP A 65 -13.03 5.27 -2.99
CA ASP A 65 -12.18 5.76 -4.07
C ASP A 65 -11.15 6.75 -3.49
N VAL A 66 -9.88 6.35 -3.47
CA VAL A 66 -8.80 7.19 -2.95
C VAL A 66 -8.59 8.46 -3.78
N THR A 67 -9.03 8.49 -5.04
CA THR A 67 -8.93 9.66 -5.91
C THR A 67 -9.95 10.75 -5.55
N ASP A 68 -11.00 10.39 -4.79
CA ASP A 68 -12.02 11.32 -4.27
C ASP A 68 -11.80 11.61 -2.78
N ALA A 69 -11.42 12.84 -2.47
CA ALA A 69 -11.19 13.29 -1.10
C ALA A 69 -12.43 13.17 -0.20
N ALA A 70 -13.64 13.32 -0.77
CA ALA A 70 -14.90 13.17 -0.01
C ALA A 70 -15.14 11.70 0.34
N SER A 71 -14.86 10.77 -0.59
CA SER A 71 -14.91 9.34 -0.34
C SER A 71 -13.95 8.92 0.77
N VAL A 72 -12.73 9.46 0.77
CA VAL A 72 -11.75 9.18 1.84
C VAL A 72 -12.23 9.74 3.18
N THR A 73 -12.82 10.95 3.21
CA THR A 73 -13.37 11.52 4.45
C THR A 73 -14.49 10.65 5.02
N ALA A 74 -15.41 10.18 4.19
CA ALA A 74 -16.47 9.26 4.61
C ALA A 74 -15.92 7.92 5.11
N ALA A 75 -14.81 7.45 4.56
CA ALA A 75 -14.13 6.25 5.04
C ALA A 75 -13.55 6.44 6.44
N VAL A 76 -12.95 7.60 6.75
CA VAL A 76 -12.46 7.93 8.11
C VAL A 76 -13.60 7.82 9.12
N GLU A 77 -14.76 8.41 8.83
CA GLU A 77 -15.93 8.38 9.72
C GLU A 77 -16.38 6.94 10.02
N GLN A 78 -16.45 6.09 8.98
CA GLN A 78 -16.82 4.68 9.14
C GLN A 78 -15.80 3.90 9.96
N VAL A 79 -14.50 4.11 9.72
CA VAL A 79 -13.42 3.46 10.46
C VAL A 79 -13.44 3.89 11.92
N HIS A 80 -13.60 5.20 12.19
CA HIS A 80 -13.68 5.73 13.55
C HIS A 80 -14.90 5.20 14.32
N ALA A 81 -16.05 5.09 13.65
CA ALA A 81 -17.26 4.53 14.26
C ALA A 81 -17.10 3.05 14.68
N ALA A 82 -16.33 2.27 13.89
CA ALA A 82 -16.15 0.84 14.13
C ALA A 82 -14.97 0.53 15.06
N TYR A 83 -13.84 1.20 14.87
CA TYR A 83 -12.56 0.83 15.50
C TYR A 83 -11.89 1.95 16.31
N GLY A 84 -12.39 3.18 16.22
CA GLY A 84 -11.75 4.36 16.82
C GLY A 84 -10.50 4.80 16.06
N GLU A 85 -9.53 5.34 16.77
CA GLU A 85 -8.29 5.87 16.19
C GLU A 85 -7.45 4.79 15.49
N VAL A 86 -6.86 5.19 14.35
CA VAL A 86 -5.96 4.39 13.54
C VAL A 86 -4.50 4.63 13.95
N ASP A 87 -3.72 3.58 14.09
CA ASP A 87 -2.29 3.68 14.39
C ASP A 87 -1.37 3.06 13.31
N LEU A 88 -1.97 2.52 12.26
CA LEU A 88 -1.24 1.96 11.12
C LEU A 88 -1.97 2.28 9.81
N VAL A 89 -1.28 2.93 8.87
CA VAL A 89 -1.79 3.21 7.53
C VAL A 89 -0.90 2.56 6.50
N VAL A 90 -1.49 1.77 5.58
CA VAL A 90 -0.80 1.15 4.45
C VAL A 90 -1.40 1.63 3.14
N ASN A 91 -0.66 2.47 2.43
CA ASN A 91 -1.00 2.92 1.08
C ASN A 91 -0.55 1.88 0.05
N ALA A 92 -1.46 0.96 -0.32
CA ALA A 92 -1.23 -0.07 -1.33
C ALA A 92 -2.09 0.12 -2.60
N ALA A 93 -2.96 1.12 -2.64
CA ALA A 93 -3.71 1.46 -3.86
C ALA A 93 -2.75 1.98 -4.93
N GLY A 94 -2.87 1.45 -6.15
CA GLY A 94 -2.06 1.88 -7.28
C GLY A 94 -2.54 1.29 -8.59
N VAL A 95 -2.15 1.92 -9.68
CA VAL A 95 -2.36 1.46 -11.06
C VAL A 95 -1.06 1.59 -11.86
N MET A 96 -0.89 0.70 -12.83
CA MET A 96 0.26 0.65 -13.72
C MET A 96 -0.23 0.51 -15.16
N LEU A 97 -0.04 1.56 -15.97
CA LEU A 97 -0.55 1.67 -17.33
C LEU A 97 0.62 2.11 -18.25
N PRO A 98 1.57 1.19 -18.50
CA PRO A 98 2.73 1.51 -19.34
C PRO A 98 2.30 1.60 -20.81
N ASN A 99 2.79 2.65 -21.47
CA ASN A 99 2.63 2.82 -22.93
C ASN A 99 3.73 3.74 -23.46
N PRO A 100 4.08 3.65 -24.76
CA PRO A 100 5.00 4.59 -25.38
C PRO A 100 4.52 6.03 -25.18
N VAL A 101 5.41 6.92 -24.73
CA VAL A 101 5.06 8.34 -24.52
C VAL A 101 4.56 9.02 -25.81
N THR A 102 4.97 8.50 -26.98
CA THR A 102 4.55 8.97 -28.30
C THR A 102 3.08 8.70 -28.60
N GLU A 103 2.42 7.78 -27.89
CA GLU A 103 0.99 7.53 -28.05
C GLU A 103 0.12 8.62 -27.38
N GLY A 104 0.70 9.39 -26.47
CA GLY A 104 0.03 10.54 -25.87
C GLY A 104 -1.21 10.19 -25.04
N ARG A 105 -1.24 9.04 -24.34
CA ARG A 105 -2.39 8.53 -23.58
C ARG A 105 -2.56 9.30 -22.27
N ALA A 106 -2.99 10.57 -22.38
CA ALA A 106 -3.05 11.52 -21.28
C ALA A 106 -4.04 11.11 -20.19
N ASP A 107 -5.11 10.41 -20.50
CA ASP A 107 -6.09 9.86 -19.56
C ASP A 107 -5.46 8.80 -18.63
N GLU A 108 -4.60 7.94 -19.15
CA GLU A 108 -3.87 6.96 -18.36
C GLU A 108 -2.82 7.62 -17.46
N TRP A 109 -2.12 8.63 -18.00
CA TRP A 109 -1.18 9.41 -17.22
C TRP A 109 -1.88 10.06 -16.03
N GLN A 110 -3.02 10.72 -16.29
CA GLN A 110 -3.81 11.35 -15.24
C GLN A 110 -4.29 10.31 -14.21
N ARG A 111 -4.80 9.17 -14.67
CA ARG A 111 -5.25 8.07 -13.80
C ARG A 111 -4.12 7.54 -12.89
N MET A 112 -2.89 7.43 -13.42
CA MET A 112 -1.72 7.05 -12.61
C MET A 112 -1.36 8.12 -11.58
N LEU A 113 -1.37 9.41 -11.96
CA LEU A 113 -1.12 10.52 -11.04
C LEU A 113 -2.19 10.59 -9.95
N ASP A 114 -3.47 10.52 -10.34
CA ASP A 114 -4.60 10.61 -9.40
C ASP A 114 -4.58 9.45 -8.39
N THR A 115 -4.32 8.23 -8.85
CA THR A 115 -4.35 7.07 -7.96
C THR A 115 -3.08 6.96 -7.12
N ASN A 116 -1.90 6.99 -7.77
CA ASN A 116 -0.64 6.64 -7.12
C ASN A 116 -0.08 7.77 -6.27
N VAL A 117 -0.39 9.03 -6.59
CA VAL A 117 0.13 10.21 -5.90
C VAL A 117 -0.98 10.94 -5.12
N THR A 118 -1.97 11.48 -5.82
CA THR A 118 -3.04 12.28 -5.21
C THR A 118 -3.85 11.44 -4.23
N GLY A 119 -4.20 10.21 -4.60
CA GLY A 119 -4.93 9.28 -3.74
C GLY A 119 -4.17 8.91 -2.47
N ALA A 120 -2.86 8.66 -2.59
CA ALA A 120 -2.00 8.45 -1.42
C ALA A 120 -1.98 9.68 -0.51
N LEU A 121 -1.91 10.90 -1.06
CA LEU A 121 -1.95 12.15 -0.30
C LEU A 121 -3.29 12.36 0.41
N HIS A 122 -4.42 12.03 -0.22
CA HIS A 122 -5.74 12.09 0.43
C HIS A 122 -5.78 11.21 1.68
N VAL A 123 -5.30 9.98 1.59
CA VAL A 123 -5.25 9.03 2.71
C VAL A 123 -4.28 9.49 3.78
N ILE A 124 -3.08 9.92 3.42
CA ILE A 124 -2.09 10.47 4.34
C ILE A 124 -2.69 11.65 5.10
N ARG A 125 -3.27 12.63 4.40
CA ARG A 125 -3.91 13.80 5.02
C ARG A 125 -4.99 13.39 6.00
N ALA A 126 -5.82 12.42 5.63
CA ALA A 126 -6.99 12.03 6.40
C ALA A 126 -6.62 11.32 7.72
N PHE A 127 -5.60 10.46 7.72
CA PHE A 127 -5.24 9.64 8.88
C PHE A 127 -3.98 10.12 9.63
N THR A 128 -3.24 11.12 9.15
CA THR A 128 -2.09 11.68 9.89
C THR A 128 -2.46 12.18 11.29
N PRO A 129 -3.63 12.83 11.51
CA PRO A 129 -4.03 13.23 12.85
C PRO A 129 -4.11 12.06 13.83
N ASP A 130 -4.65 10.91 13.41
CA ASP A 130 -4.74 9.70 14.21
C ASP A 130 -3.36 9.13 14.56
N LEU A 131 -2.48 9.05 13.56
CA LEU A 131 -1.10 8.58 13.76
C LEU A 131 -0.36 9.44 14.79
N ILE A 132 -0.51 10.76 14.72
CA ILE A 132 0.08 11.70 15.66
C ILE A 132 -0.52 11.51 17.06
N ALA A 133 -1.86 11.35 17.17
CA ALA A 133 -2.53 11.12 18.44
C ALA A 133 -2.10 9.78 19.06
N ALA A 134 -2.02 8.71 18.27
CA ALA A 134 -1.53 7.41 18.71
C ALA A 134 -0.10 7.50 19.24
N ALA A 135 0.79 8.16 18.51
CA ALA A 135 2.18 8.37 18.95
C ALA A 135 2.29 9.19 20.22
N ALA A 136 1.51 10.26 20.35
CA ALA A 136 1.45 11.11 21.55
C ALA A 136 0.93 10.33 22.77
N ALA A 137 0.03 9.36 22.55
CA ALA A 137 -0.45 8.45 23.59
C ALA A 137 0.55 7.32 23.93
N GLY A 138 1.76 7.33 23.40
CA GLY A 138 2.80 6.32 23.65
C GLY A 138 2.62 5.02 22.84
N ARG A 139 1.64 4.95 21.92
CA ARG A 139 1.45 3.81 21.02
C ARG A 139 2.43 3.87 19.84
N THR A 140 2.67 2.74 19.21
CA THR A 140 3.40 2.71 17.93
C THR A 140 2.49 3.25 16.82
N ALA A 141 3.00 4.16 15.99
CA ALA A 141 2.27 4.73 14.87
C ALA A 141 3.10 4.61 13.57
N ASP A 142 2.47 4.07 12.51
CA ASP A 142 3.14 3.78 11.24
C ASP A 142 2.35 4.30 10.04
N LEU A 143 3.08 4.92 9.11
CA LEU A 143 2.67 5.15 7.74
C LEU A 143 3.56 4.30 6.82
N VAL A 144 2.97 3.38 6.09
CA VAL A 144 3.66 2.53 5.10
C VAL A 144 3.16 2.88 3.71
N ASN A 145 4.07 3.27 2.82
CA ASN A 145 3.77 3.49 1.41
C ASN A 145 4.38 2.37 0.55
N ILE A 146 3.61 1.83 -0.40
CA ILE A 146 4.11 0.85 -1.36
C ILE A 146 4.45 1.58 -2.66
N SER A 147 5.73 1.83 -2.87
CA SER A 147 6.29 2.39 -4.09
C SER A 147 6.65 1.27 -5.09
N SER A 148 7.83 1.28 -5.67
CA SER A 148 8.31 0.30 -6.63
C SER A 148 9.81 0.47 -6.87
N ILE A 149 10.49 -0.59 -7.32
CA ILE A 149 11.83 -0.49 -7.92
C ILE A 149 11.84 0.46 -9.13
N GLY A 150 10.70 0.61 -9.81
CA GLY A 150 10.51 1.60 -10.89
C GLY A 150 10.69 3.06 -10.47
N ALA A 151 10.80 3.35 -9.17
CA ALA A 151 11.22 4.67 -8.67
C ALA A 151 12.72 4.94 -8.90
N HIS A 152 13.53 3.91 -9.10
CA HIS A 152 15.00 3.97 -9.20
C HIS A 152 15.55 3.50 -10.53
N ILE A 153 14.88 2.54 -11.18
CA ILE A 153 15.28 1.95 -12.45
C ILE A 153 14.28 2.36 -13.52
N ALA A 154 14.79 2.92 -14.61
CA ALA A 154 13.96 3.29 -15.75
C ALA A 154 13.72 2.07 -16.65
N PHE A 155 12.46 1.78 -16.90
CA PHE A 155 12.03 0.78 -17.87
C PHE A 155 11.41 1.48 -19.11
N PRO A 156 11.70 1.04 -20.33
CA PRO A 156 11.02 1.55 -21.51
C PRO A 156 9.49 1.48 -21.36
N HIS A 157 8.78 2.52 -21.76
CA HIS A 157 7.31 2.65 -21.71
C HIS A 157 6.69 2.85 -20.30
N TYR A 158 7.47 2.80 -19.22
CA TYR A 158 7.00 2.99 -17.84
C TYR A 158 7.27 4.40 -17.30
N ALA A 159 7.54 5.39 -18.15
CA ALA A 159 7.99 6.72 -17.74
C ALA A 159 7.06 7.38 -16.70
N VAL A 160 5.73 7.42 -16.95
CA VAL A 160 4.78 8.07 -16.04
C VAL A 160 4.57 7.23 -14.79
N TYR A 161 4.46 5.90 -14.92
CA TYR A 161 4.40 5.02 -13.75
C TYR A 161 5.62 5.21 -12.85
N GLY A 162 6.83 5.14 -13.40
CA GLY A 162 8.08 5.36 -12.67
C GLY A 162 8.11 6.73 -11.98
N ALA A 163 7.69 7.79 -12.69
CA ALA A 163 7.60 9.12 -12.11
C ALA A 163 6.64 9.18 -10.91
N THR A 164 5.46 8.52 -10.97
CA THR A 164 4.53 8.47 -9.82
C THR A 164 5.13 7.72 -8.64
N LYS A 165 5.88 6.65 -8.89
CA LYS A 165 6.54 5.87 -7.83
C LYS A 165 7.74 6.62 -7.25
N ALA A 166 8.53 7.32 -8.07
CA ALA A 166 9.58 8.22 -7.60
C ALA A 166 9.01 9.36 -6.74
N ALA A 167 7.87 9.94 -7.15
CA ALA A 167 7.18 10.95 -6.35
C ALA A 167 6.76 10.40 -4.98
N LEU A 168 6.19 9.19 -4.90
CA LEU A 168 5.79 8.55 -3.64
C LEU A 168 7.00 8.21 -2.77
N THR A 169 8.11 7.76 -3.36
CA THR A 169 9.38 7.52 -2.67
C THR A 169 9.92 8.80 -2.04
N TYR A 170 9.98 9.89 -2.80
CA TYR A 170 10.44 11.18 -2.27
C TYR A 170 9.50 11.74 -1.20
N LEU A 171 8.18 11.64 -1.42
CA LEU A 171 7.17 12.03 -0.44
C LEU A 171 7.36 11.28 0.88
N SER A 172 7.60 9.97 0.84
CA SER A 172 7.86 9.17 2.03
C SER A 172 9.10 9.64 2.80
N GLN A 173 10.16 10.01 2.08
CA GLN A 173 11.37 10.56 2.69
C GLN A 173 11.10 11.92 3.37
N SER A 174 10.37 12.81 2.70
CA SER A 174 9.99 14.12 3.22
C SER A 174 9.08 14.00 4.45
N LEU A 175 8.03 13.19 4.37
CA LEU A 175 7.11 12.94 5.49
C LEU A 175 7.84 12.35 6.70
N ARG A 176 8.84 11.52 6.49
CA ARG A 176 9.64 11.00 7.60
C ARG A 176 10.38 12.09 8.36
N THR A 177 10.88 13.13 7.69
CA THR A 177 11.53 14.27 8.37
C THR A 177 10.52 15.14 9.12
N GLU A 178 9.30 15.21 8.63
CA GLU A 178 8.21 16.00 9.21
C GLU A 178 7.53 15.30 10.39
N LEU A 179 7.25 13.99 10.25
CA LEU A 179 6.48 13.21 11.23
C LEU A 179 7.35 12.47 12.25
N GLY A 180 8.62 12.18 11.92
CA GLY A 180 9.55 11.52 12.83
C GLY A 180 9.73 12.23 14.17
N PRO A 181 9.86 13.57 14.24
CA PRO A 181 9.88 14.32 15.51
C PRO A 181 8.61 14.17 16.35
N ARG A 182 7.54 13.63 15.78
CA ARG A 182 6.28 13.29 16.46
C ARG A 182 6.13 11.80 16.75
N ASP A 183 7.23 11.03 16.66
CA ASP A 183 7.27 9.57 16.87
C ASP A 183 6.38 8.76 15.89
N VAL A 184 6.00 9.29 14.74
CA VAL A 184 5.35 8.55 13.66
C VAL A 184 6.42 8.00 12.73
N ARG A 185 6.43 6.69 12.55
CA ARG A 185 7.36 6.00 11.65
C ARG A 185 6.81 6.05 10.23
N VAL A 186 7.66 6.43 9.27
CA VAL A 186 7.30 6.40 7.85
C VAL A 186 8.22 5.41 7.15
N THR A 187 7.62 4.42 6.51
CA THR A 187 8.32 3.35 5.78
C THR A 187 7.89 3.37 4.33
N ASN A 188 8.85 3.27 3.42
CA ASN A 188 8.62 3.09 1.99
C ASN A 188 9.08 1.69 1.57
N ILE A 189 8.17 0.88 1.04
CA ILE A 189 8.46 -0.46 0.49
C ILE A 189 8.48 -0.36 -1.02
N GLU A 190 9.51 -0.90 -1.64
CA GLU A 190 9.79 -0.77 -3.08
C GLU A 190 9.98 -2.16 -3.71
N PRO A 191 8.87 -2.84 -4.03
CA PRO A 191 8.96 -4.17 -4.63
C PRO A 191 9.49 -4.13 -6.06
N GLY A 192 10.20 -5.20 -6.44
CA GLY A 192 10.45 -5.56 -7.82
C GLY A 192 9.28 -6.30 -8.45
N LEU A 193 9.59 -7.21 -9.36
CA LEU A 193 8.59 -8.04 -10.05
C LEU A 193 7.81 -8.87 -9.02
N THR A 194 6.54 -8.52 -8.85
CA THR A 194 5.64 -9.14 -7.86
C THR A 194 4.37 -9.61 -8.55
N ASP A 195 4.02 -10.88 -8.34
CA ASP A 195 2.80 -11.47 -8.91
C ASP A 195 1.56 -10.89 -8.22
N THR A 196 0.82 -10.06 -8.97
CA THR A 196 -0.40 -9.39 -8.51
C THR A 196 -1.30 -9.05 -9.70
N GLU A 197 -2.57 -8.71 -9.42
CA GLU A 197 -3.50 -8.22 -10.45
C GLU A 197 -3.06 -6.90 -11.14
N LEU A 198 -2.00 -6.25 -10.68
CA LEU A 198 -1.56 -4.95 -11.20
C LEU A 198 -1.18 -5.02 -12.69
N GLY A 199 -0.54 -6.10 -13.11
CA GLY A 199 -0.21 -6.36 -14.52
C GLY A 199 -1.42 -6.52 -15.41
N GLY A 200 -2.55 -6.99 -14.88
CA GLY A 200 -3.81 -7.13 -15.62
C GLY A 200 -4.47 -5.81 -16.05
N HIS A 201 -3.94 -4.67 -15.64
CA HIS A 201 -4.39 -3.36 -16.11
C HIS A 201 -3.71 -2.92 -17.44
N ILE A 202 -2.68 -3.65 -17.87
CA ILE A 202 -1.94 -3.33 -19.11
C ILE A 202 -2.79 -3.76 -20.30
N ASP A 203 -3.25 -2.80 -21.09
CA ASP A 203 -4.07 -3.03 -22.28
C ASP A 203 -3.25 -3.13 -23.58
N ASN A 204 -1.96 -2.81 -23.53
CA ASN A 204 -1.01 -2.97 -24.63
C ASN A 204 -0.53 -4.43 -24.68
N PRO A 205 -0.90 -5.21 -25.75
CA PRO A 205 -0.59 -6.65 -25.79
C PRO A 205 0.91 -6.97 -25.82
N GLU A 206 1.72 -6.10 -26.42
CA GLU A 206 3.17 -6.28 -26.47
C GLU A 206 3.78 -6.14 -25.06
N LEU A 207 3.36 -5.12 -24.31
CA LEU A 207 3.86 -4.86 -22.96
C LEU A 207 3.32 -5.88 -21.94
N SER A 208 2.08 -6.34 -22.11
CA SER A 208 1.54 -7.46 -21.33
C SER A 208 2.37 -8.72 -21.58
N GLY A 209 2.64 -9.08 -22.83
CA GLY A 209 3.47 -10.24 -23.18
C GLY A 209 4.92 -10.11 -22.69
N GLN A 210 5.49 -8.89 -22.65
CA GLN A 210 6.82 -8.66 -22.06
C GLN A 210 6.80 -8.92 -20.55
N LEU A 211 5.75 -8.49 -19.84
CA LEU A 211 5.59 -8.75 -18.41
C LEU A 211 5.45 -10.24 -18.14
N ASP A 212 4.61 -10.95 -18.90
CA ASP A 212 4.44 -12.40 -18.79
C ASP A 212 5.78 -13.13 -19.01
N GLY A 213 6.55 -12.73 -20.03
CA GLY A 213 7.89 -13.26 -20.29
C GLY A 213 8.89 -13.02 -19.13
N MET A 214 8.73 -11.92 -18.37
CA MET A 214 9.54 -11.71 -17.17
C MET A 214 9.18 -12.72 -16.07
N PHE A 215 7.89 -13.03 -15.88
CA PHE A 215 7.45 -14.06 -14.92
C PHE A 215 7.86 -15.47 -15.33
N ASP A 216 7.93 -15.76 -16.63
CA ASP A 216 8.46 -17.03 -17.15
C ASP A 216 9.98 -17.17 -16.88
N ALA A 217 10.72 -16.08 -16.98
CA ALA A 217 12.17 -16.06 -16.80
C ALA A 217 12.61 -15.99 -15.32
N LEU A 218 11.79 -15.43 -14.46
CA LEU A 218 12.11 -15.16 -13.06
C LEU A 218 10.97 -15.67 -12.15
N ILE A 219 11.35 -16.28 -11.03
CA ILE A 219 10.40 -16.49 -9.94
C ILE A 219 10.15 -15.10 -9.32
N GLY A 220 8.99 -14.51 -9.59
CA GLY A 220 8.56 -13.25 -9.02
C GLY A 220 8.36 -13.33 -7.50
N LEU A 221 8.30 -12.18 -6.85
CA LEU A 221 7.83 -12.11 -5.47
C LEU A 221 6.33 -12.43 -5.44
N SER A 222 5.88 -13.05 -4.37
CA SER A 222 4.45 -13.14 -4.06
C SER A 222 3.97 -11.89 -3.31
N ALA A 223 2.67 -11.64 -3.34
CA ALA A 223 2.07 -10.60 -2.50
C ALA A 223 2.29 -10.87 -1.00
N ASP A 224 2.39 -12.13 -0.61
CA ASP A 224 2.62 -12.54 0.79
C ASP A 224 4.05 -12.23 1.25
N ASP A 225 5.07 -12.27 0.38
CA ASP A 225 6.44 -11.83 0.72
C ASP A 225 6.45 -10.35 1.14
N ILE A 226 5.68 -9.52 0.45
CA ILE A 226 5.56 -8.09 0.78
C ILE A 226 4.74 -7.90 2.05
N ALA A 227 3.68 -8.68 2.24
CA ALA A 227 2.85 -8.63 3.44
C ALA A 227 3.65 -9.02 4.71
N ASP A 228 4.50 -10.05 4.63
CA ASP A 228 5.37 -10.44 5.74
C ASP A 228 6.38 -9.33 6.07
N LEU A 229 7.00 -8.71 5.06
CA LEU A 229 7.88 -7.56 5.28
C LEU A 229 7.16 -6.39 5.95
N ILE A 230 5.91 -6.10 5.58
CA ILE A 230 5.10 -5.05 6.23
C ILE A 230 4.83 -5.43 7.70
N ALA A 231 4.42 -6.67 7.97
CA ALA A 231 4.22 -7.16 9.33
C ALA A 231 5.52 -7.11 10.15
N TYR A 232 6.64 -7.54 9.57
CA TYR A 232 7.96 -7.41 10.18
C TYR A 232 8.28 -5.97 10.54
N THR A 233 8.17 -5.04 9.60
CA THR A 233 8.56 -3.64 9.76
C THR A 233 7.72 -2.95 10.84
N THR A 234 6.41 -3.16 10.80
CA THR A 234 5.46 -2.51 11.70
C THR A 234 5.44 -3.13 13.11
N SER A 235 5.96 -4.35 13.26
CA SER A 235 6.14 -5.01 14.56
C SER A 235 7.43 -4.60 15.30
N ARG A 236 8.29 -3.78 14.74
CA ARG A 236 9.53 -3.37 15.42
C ARG A 236 9.25 -2.41 16.56
N ALA A 237 10.17 -2.36 17.54
CA ALA A 237 10.09 -1.46 18.68
C ALA A 237 9.89 -0.01 18.20
N ARG A 238 9.13 0.79 18.95
CA ARG A 238 8.69 2.15 18.57
C ARG A 238 9.81 3.06 18.07
N HIS A 239 11.02 2.96 18.62
CA HIS A 239 12.18 3.78 18.23
C HIS A 239 12.91 3.26 16.98
N VAL A 240 12.49 2.11 16.42
CA VAL A 240 13.10 1.51 15.22
C VAL A 240 12.22 1.79 14.02
N ASN A 241 12.73 2.55 13.05
CA ASN A 241 12.06 2.80 11.79
C ASN A 241 12.89 2.26 10.61
N LEU A 242 12.38 1.23 9.94
CA LEU A 242 12.91 0.83 8.65
C LEU A 242 12.35 1.80 7.60
N ARG A 243 13.14 2.82 7.28
CA ARG A 243 12.65 3.94 6.45
C ARG A 243 12.38 3.56 4.99
N GLN A 244 13.10 2.57 4.47
CA GLN A 244 13.05 2.14 3.07
C GLN A 244 13.49 0.70 2.95
N ALA A 245 12.78 -0.10 2.17
CA ALA A 245 13.15 -1.47 1.83
C ALA A 245 12.90 -1.74 0.34
N ILE A 246 13.97 -2.00 -0.40
CA ILE A 246 13.92 -2.49 -1.78
C ILE A 246 13.93 -4.01 -1.71
N VAL A 247 12.94 -4.65 -2.31
CA VAL A 247 12.77 -6.12 -2.29
C VAL A 247 12.62 -6.61 -3.71
N LEU A 248 13.57 -7.43 -4.13
CA LEU A 248 13.63 -7.94 -5.50
C LEU A 248 13.64 -9.47 -5.51
N PRO A 249 13.07 -10.09 -6.54
CA PRO A 249 13.41 -11.48 -6.84
C PRO A 249 14.94 -11.62 -6.94
N THR A 250 15.48 -12.69 -6.39
CA THR A 250 16.95 -12.90 -6.33
C THR A 250 17.65 -12.76 -7.69
N ARG A 251 16.94 -13.09 -8.77
CA ARG A 251 17.48 -13.04 -10.14
C ARG A 251 17.17 -11.74 -10.89
N GLN A 252 16.39 -10.85 -10.30
CA GLN A 252 16.13 -9.52 -10.88
C GLN A 252 17.33 -8.62 -10.59
N ALA A 253 18.13 -8.33 -11.62
CA ALA A 253 19.30 -7.45 -11.55
C ALA A 253 18.96 -6.05 -12.08
#